data_453a9807e332046d0c08d5b698e6634b
#
_entry.id   453a9807e332046d0c08d5b698e6634b
#
_cell.length_a   1.000
_cell.length_b   1.000
_cell.length_c   1.000
_cell.angle_alpha   90.00
_cell.angle_beta   90.00
_cell.angle_gamma   90.00
#
_symmetry.space_group_name_H-M   'P 1'
#
loop_
_entity.id
_entity.type
_entity.pdbx_description
1 polymer ?
#
loop_
_entity_poly.entity_id
_entity_poly.type
_entity_poly.pdbx_seq_one_letter_code
_entity_poly.pdbx_strand_id
1 'polypeptide(L)'
;DDPLPPIDGFDAEPPPEPIQAAEREARALRYVVRIDGLDATKTTDVAKDADGVAVEAAVWRDVRGRFDSLSVLNDGDGSGENRAEISQRARADRQLLLDVLNGQGFFDADVRVAVQPSVVEGEPLNVILTVVPGRRYYLGQIAFAAPVVQPADLISSSFVPKGGDPIVADIILAAEANISVKLPENGYPFAKVGERDILLDGDAGIGDYSLPVETGARSYFGQLRTEGTTAFDADHVAILRRFKTGDLYDSRKVDDLRAALIATGLLSTVSVEAVPSAGSAPDGTPYADLLVRQEAAPPRTIAGSAGYGTGQGLRADASWTHRNLFPPEGSLTAAGVVGTKEQAASISVARANAGRRDRNIDISLSALHSNYDAFEAYTGRLAGTMSFVSTPIWQKKFTWSIGAEILATSEDQFDFARGLRDRQFFYVAALPGQVGFDRSDNLLDPTKGYRVNMRVSPETSLGSGKQIYARAILDASYYYPVKDNIVVAARARVGTISGIARD
;
A
#
# COMPACT_ATOMS: atom_id res chain seq x y z
N ASP A 1 -35.35 7.95 36.26
CA ASP A 1 -34.95 8.95 35.24
C ASP A 1 -34.76 10.29 35.92
N ASP A 2 -33.65 10.42 36.69
CA ASP A 2 -33.19 11.71 37.19
C ASP A 2 -32.34 12.38 36.11
N PRO A 3 -32.59 13.66 35.79
CA PRO A 3 -31.78 14.39 34.82
C PRO A 3 -30.37 14.58 35.36
N LEU A 4 -29.37 14.33 34.53
CA LEU A 4 -27.96 14.59 34.84
C LEU A 4 -27.78 16.05 35.28
N PRO A 5 -26.96 16.33 36.29
CA PRO A 5 -26.69 17.69 36.73
C PRO A 5 -26.02 18.49 35.62
N PRO A 6 -26.29 19.82 35.52
CA PRO A 6 -25.67 20.66 34.49
C PRO A 6 -24.15 20.67 34.66
N ILE A 7 -23.44 20.57 33.53
CA ILE A 7 -21.98 20.66 33.41
C ILE A 7 -21.58 22.17 33.51
N ASP A 8 -21.90 22.80 34.65
CA ASP A 8 -21.41 24.12 34.99
C ASP A 8 -20.24 23.94 35.97
N GLY A 9 -19.04 24.03 35.46
CA GLY A 9 -17.85 23.96 36.33
C GLY A 9 -16.59 23.40 35.67
N PHE A 10 -16.49 23.28 34.34
CA PHE A 10 -15.20 23.29 33.69
C PHE A 10 -14.75 24.75 33.52
N ASP A 11 -14.27 25.34 34.60
CA ASP A 11 -13.35 26.46 34.50
C ASP A 11 -12.09 25.92 33.81
N ALA A 12 -12.04 26.00 32.48
CA ALA A 12 -10.78 25.93 31.76
C ALA A 12 -9.92 27.06 32.33
N GLU A 13 -8.88 26.72 33.10
CA GLU A 13 -7.89 27.73 33.49
C GLU A 13 -7.54 28.52 32.22
N PRO A 14 -7.69 29.86 32.28
CA PRO A 14 -7.31 30.67 31.11
C PRO A 14 -5.84 30.36 30.78
N PRO A 15 -5.47 30.32 29.49
CA PRO A 15 -4.08 30.12 29.12
C PRO A 15 -3.22 31.10 29.90
N PRO A 16 -2.07 30.65 30.45
CA PRO A 16 -1.24 31.50 31.34
C PRO A 16 -0.93 32.82 30.62
N GLU A 17 -1.12 33.91 31.32
CA GLU A 17 -0.89 35.24 30.77
C GLU A 17 0.52 35.32 30.15
N PRO A 18 0.74 35.99 29.02
CA PRO A 18 2.04 36.07 28.34
C PRO A 18 3.20 36.52 29.25
N ILE A 19 2.91 37.25 30.31
CA ILE A 19 3.89 37.69 31.32
C ILE A 19 4.37 36.51 32.18
N GLN A 20 3.50 35.55 32.54
CA GLN A 20 3.89 34.36 33.32
C GLN A 20 4.68 33.36 32.49
N ALA A 21 4.40 33.25 31.21
CA ALA A 21 5.20 32.44 30.28
C ALA A 21 6.62 33.02 30.12
N ALA A 22 6.74 34.33 29.92
CA ALA A 22 8.03 35.00 29.83
C ALA A 22 8.86 34.95 31.14
N GLU A 23 8.20 35.01 32.31
CA GLU A 23 8.87 34.83 33.60
C GLU A 23 9.31 33.37 33.87
N ARG A 24 8.58 32.39 33.35
CA ARG A 24 8.99 30.95 33.41
C ARG A 24 10.17 30.70 32.47
N GLU A 25 10.17 31.23 31.26
CA GLU A 25 11.30 31.15 30.34
C GLU A 25 12.56 31.83 30.91
N ALA A 26 12.41 32.98 31.58
CA ALA A 26 13.53 33.69 32.22
C ALA A 26 14.13 32.94 33.44
N ARG A 27 13.39 31.98 34.05
CA ARG A 27 13.85 31.14 35.17
C ARG A 27 14.31 29.75 34.71
N ALA A 28 14.03 29.33 33.47
CA ALA A 28 14.41 28.04 32.99
C ALA A 28 15.94 27.86 32.96
N LEU A 29 16.40 26.74 33.51
CA LEU A 29 17.83 26.37 33.48
C LEU A 29 18.15 25.77 32.13
N ARG A 30 19.09 26.38 31.41
CA ARG A 30 19.61 25.83 30.15
C ARG A 30 20.63 24.74 30.40
N TYR A 31 20.69 23.76 29.51
CA TYR A 31 21.68 22.68 29.57
C TYR A 31 22.22 22.33 28.19
N VAL A 32 23.38 21.71 28.17
CA VAL A 32 24.02 21.14 26.98
C VAL A 32 24.30 19.65 27.25
N VAL A 33 23.93 18.80 26.31
CA VAL A 33 24.15 17.37 26.40
C VAL A 33 25.45 17.00 25.72
N ARG A 34 26.28 16.21 26.41
CA ARG A 34 27.50 15.64 25.89
C ARG A 34 27.55 14.14 26.16
N ILE A 35 27.91 13.38 25.15
CA ILE A 35 28.11 11.94 25.24
C ILE A 35 29.61 11.68 25.09
N ASP A 36 30.23 11.15 26.12
CA ASP A 36 31.64 10.74 26.10
C ASP A 36 31.71 9.21 25.96
N GLY A 37 32.68 8.70 25.19
CA GLY A 37 32.90 7.26 24.98
C GLY A 37 32.28 6.69 23.69
N LEU A 38 31.53 7.49 22.93
CA LEU A 38 31.02 7.14 21.59
C LEU A 38 31.75 7.88 20.44
N ASP A 39 32.91 8.48 20.70
CA ASP A 39 33.60 9.32 19.72
C ASP A 39 34.33 8.48 18.65
N ALA A 40 33.57 8.02 17.65
CA ALA A 40 34.10 7.51 16.38
C ALA A 40 34.50 8.63 15.39
N THR A 41 34.60 9.89 15.84
CA THR A 41 34.85 11.04 14.94
C THR A 41 36.32 11.35 14.68
N LYS A 42 37.26 10.66 15.31
CA LYS A 42 38.68 10.76 14.93
C LYS A 42 39.04 9.60 14.02
N THR A 43 39.21 9.89 12.77
CA THR A 43 39.42 9.06 11.59
C THR A 43 40.63 8.11 11.63
N THR A 44 41.26 7.87 12.76
CA THR A 44 42.46 7.02 12.88
C THR A 44 42.36 5.93 13.96
N ASP A 45 41.44 6.03 14.91
CA ASP A 45 41.24 4.98 15.90
C ASP A 45 39.87 4.35 15.69
N VAL A 46 39.84 3.15 15.12
CA VAL A 46 38.63 2.31 15.07
C VAL A 46 38.22 2.12 16.53
N ALA A 47 37.03 2.58 16.91
CA ALA A 47 36.52 2.34 18.24
C ALA A 47 36.48 0.81 18.46
N LYS A 48 37.13 0.38 19.53
CA LYS A 48 37.20 -1.04 19.88
C LYS A 48 36.25 -1.31 21.02
N ASP A 49 35.71 -2.52 21.05
CA ASP A 49 35.02 -3.02 22.23
C ASP A 49 36.02 -3.29 23.40
N ALA A 50 35.50 -3.76 24.54
CA ALA A 50 36.35 -4.04 25.72
C ALA A 50 37.43 -5.11 25.46
N ASP A 51 37.23 -5.99 24.47
CA ASP A 51 38.19 -7.03 24.09
C ASP A 51 39.18 -6.55 23.01
N GLY A 52 39.11 -5.28 22.62
CA GLY A 52 39.98 -4.69 21.63
C GLY A 52 39.60 -5.02 20.18
N VAL A 53 38.41 -5.61 19.94
CA VAL A 53 37.88 -5.90 18.62
C VAL A 53 37.34 -4.60 17.98
N ALA A 54 37.76 -4.37 16.75
CA ALA A 54 37.33 -3.19 16.00
C ALA A 54 35.78 -3.24 15.70
N VAL A 55 35.07 -2.26 16.21
CA VAL A 55 33.64 -2.08 15.90
C VAL A 55 33.52 -1.08 14.76
N GLU A 56 32.74 -1.42 13.75
CA GLU A 56 32.53 -0.56 12.58
C GLU A 56 31.98 0.82 12.98
N ALA A 57 32.54 1.89 12.43
CA ALA A 57 32.09 3.27 12.68
C ALA A 57 30.61 3.49 12.35
N ALA A 58 30.03 2.63 11.52
CA ALA A 58 28.62 2.64 11.21
C ALA A 58 27.75 2.31 12.44
N VAL A 59 28.18 1.39 13.30
CA VAL A 59 27.45 0.99 14.52
C VAL A 59 27.34 2.18 15.49
N TRP A 60 28.48 2.88 15.72
CA TRP A 60 28.49 4.04 16.61
C TRP A 60 27.67 5.20 16.08
N ARG A 61 27.63 5.41 14.76
CA ARG A 61 26.75 6.39 14.13
C ARG A 61 25.28 6.00 14.29
N ASP A 62 24.95 4.72 14.18
CA ASP A 62 23.57 4.23 14.37
C ASP A 62 23.15 4.40 15.84
N VAL A 63 23.99 4.00 16.80
CA VAL A 63 23.73 4.21 18.24
C VAL A 63 23.48 5.68 18.53
N ARG A 64 24.34 6.57 18.03
CA ARG A 64 24.18 8.01 18.25
C ARG A 64 22.93 8.56 17.57
N GLY A 65 22.68 8.19 16.32
CA GLY A 65 21.48 8.63 15.58
C GLY A 65 20.17 8.20 16.23
N ARG A 66 20.10 6.97 16.75
CA ARG A 66 18.96 6.47 17.51
C ARG A 66 18.78 7.21 18.83
N PHE A 67 19.86 7.40 19.57
CA PHE A 67 19.84 8.20 20.78
C PHE A 67 19.35 9.62 20.51
N ASP A 68 19.96 10.32 19.54
CA ASP A 68 19.62 11.72 19.22
C ASP A 68 18.14 11.87 18.79
N SER A 69 17.55 10.85 18.14
CA SER A 69 16.16 10.86 17.69
C SER A 69 15.13 10.54 18.77
N LEU A 70 15.53 9.90 19.86
CA LEU A 70 14.64 9.41 20.93
C LEU A 70 14.91 10.07 22.28
N SER A 71 15.99 10.85 22.41
CA SER A 71 16.46 11.48 23.65
C SER A 71 15.48 12.55 24.14
N VAL A 72 15.04 12.42 25.38
CA VAL A 72 14.20 13.40 26.06
C VAL A 72 14.96 14.70 26.35
N LEU A 73 16.30 14.62 26.50
CA LEU A 73 17.15 15.81 26.66
C LEU A 73 17.29 16.61 25.37
N ASN A 74 17.23 15.93 24.20
CA ASN A 74 17.30 16.57 22.89
C ASN A 74 15.92 17.01 22.38
N ASP A 75 14.84 16.59 23.03
CA ASP A 75 13.46 16.98 22.72
C ASP A 75 13.16 18.33 23.42
N GLY A 76 13.14 19.40 22.64
CA GLY A 76 12.85 20.73 23.13
C GLY A 76 13.98 21.77 22.87
N ASP A 77 13.96 22.83 23.68
CA ASP A 77 14.86 24.01 23.52
C ASP A 77 16.16 23.93 24.33
N GLY A 78 16.47 22.78 24.94
CA GLY A 78 17.63 22.59 25.81
C GLY A 78 17.46 23.31 27.16
N SER A 79 16.23 23.47 27.66
CA SER A 79 15.94 24.04 28.96
C SER A 79 15.09 23.10 29.83
N GLY A 80 15.08 23.37 31.15
CA GLY A 80 14.24 22.69 32.11
C GLY A 80 13.89 23.64 33.26
N GLU A 81 12.73 23.43 33.90
CA GLU A 81 12.25 24.30 34.97
C GLU A 81 13.18 24.33 36.18
N ASN A 82 13.81 23.19 36.46
CA ASN A 82 14.72 23.02 37.56
C ASN A 82 15.73 21.87 37.33
N ARG A 83 16.76 21.82 38.18
CA ARG A 83 17.81 20.80 38.12
C ARG A 83 17.29 19.36 38.37
N ALA A 84 16.21 19.19 39.13
CA ALA A 84 15.63 17.89 39.41
C ALA A 84 14.99 17.31 38.15
N GLU A 85 14.28 18.11 37.36
CA GLU A 85 13.69 17.74 36.10
C GLU A 85 14.79 17.35 35.08
N ILE A 86 15.83 18.21 34.92
CA ILE A 86 16.96 17.91 34.03
C ILE A 86 17.62 16.57 34.44
N SER A 87 17.79 16.34 35.76
CA SER A 87 18.34 15.06 36.27
C SER A 87 17.41 13.87 36.00
N GLN A 88 16.10 14.06 35.98
CA GLN A 88 15.14 13.01 35.63
C GLN A 88 15.21 12.68 34.15
N ARG A 89 15.23 13.67 33.25
CA ARG A 89 15.42 13.48 31.82
C ARG A 89 16.75 12.78 31.53
N ALA A 90 17.83 13.18 32.22
CA ALA A 90 19.14 12.56 32.08
C ALA A 90 19.19 11.09 32.51
N ARG A 91 18.38 10.70 33.52
CA ARG A 91 18.25 9.27 33.91
C ARG A 91 17.44 8.48 32.88
N ALA A 92 16.39 9.08 32.30
CA ALA A 92 15.64 8.45 31.20
C ALA A 92 16.55 8.21 30.00
N ASP A 93 17.34 9.20 29.61
CA ASP A 93 18.28 9.10 28.50
C ASP A 93 19.44 8.14 28.78
N ARG A 94 19.86 8.01 30.03
CA ARG A 94 20.79 6.95 30.44
C ARG A 94 20.21 5.56 30.13
N GLN A 95 18.96 5.32 30.48
CA GLN A 95 18.30 4.03 30.22
C GLN A 95 18.11 3.81 28.72
N LEU A 96 17.66 4.83 27.98
CA LEU A 96 17.56 4.80 26.53
C LEU A 96 18.90 4.40 25.89
N LEU A 97 20.01 5.01 26.31
CA LEU A 97 21.32 4.71 25.73
C LEU A 97 21.79 3.29 26.06
N LEU A 98 21.47 2.77 27.25
CA LEU A 98 21.70 1.35 27.60
C LEU A 98 20.87 0.42 26.69
N ASP A 99 19.60 0.74 26.49
CA ASP A 99 18.72 -0.08 25.64
C ASP A 99 19.17 -0.07 24.17
N VAL A 100 19.63 1.07 23.65
CA VAL A 100 20.21 1.19 22.32
C VAL A 100 21.50 0.38 22.19
N LEU A 101 22.39 0.43 23.18
CA LEU A 101 23.63 -0.36 23.21
C LEU A 101 23.34 -1.86 23.28
N ASN A 102 22.45 -2.28 24.18
CA ASN A 102 22.00 -3.67 24.28
C ASN A 102 21.40 -4.16 22.94
N GLY A 103 20.62 -3.30 22.27
CA GLY A 103 20.07 -3.58 20.94
C GLY A 103 21.13 -3.80 19.85
N GLN A 104 22.35 -3.34 20.06
CA GLN A 104 23.51 -3.53 19.17
C GLN A 104 24.46 -4.64 19.65
N GLY A 105 24.10 -5.36 20.71
CA GLY A 105 24.85 -6.50 21.25
C GLY A 105 25.87 -6.15 22.34
N PHE A 106 25.82 -4.94 22.90
CA PHE A 106 26.70 -4.52 24.01
C PHE A 106 25.96 -4.72 25.35
N PHE A 107 25.85 -5.98 25.79
CA PHE A 107 25.06 -6.30 27.00
C PHE A 107 25.82 -5.95 28.31
N ASP A 108 27.12 -5.78 28.26
CA ASP A 108 27.97 -5.36 29.41
C ASP A 108 28.12 -3.83 29.48
N ALA A 109 27.37 -3.08 28.70
CA ALA A 109 27.49 -1.63 28.65
C ALA A 109 27.18 -0.98 30.00
N ASP A 110 27.99 -0.01 30.41
CA ASP A 110 27.70 0.89 31.55
C ASP A 110 27.58 2.33 31.06
N VAL A 111 26.57 3.01 31.51
CA VAL A 111 26.33 4.43 31.19
C VAL A 111 26.17 5.20 32.49
N ARG A 112 27.05 6.16 32.71
CA ARG A 112 27.01 7.05 33.88
C ARG A 112 26.54 8.42 33.44
N VAL A 113 25.69 9.03 34.28
CA VAL A 113 25.20 10.38 34.04
C VAL A 113 25.65 11.33 35.11
N ALA A 114 26.13 12.51 34.73
CA ALA A 114 26.48 13.59 35.64
C ALA A 114 25.84 14.91 35.14
N VAL A 115 25.17 15.62 36.06
CA VAL A 115 24.65 16.97 35.80
C VAL A 115 25.51 17.95 36.60
N GLN A 116 26.37 18.66 35.91
CA GLN A 116 27.39 19.55 36.52
C GLN A 116 27.06 21.02 36.19
N PRO A 117 27.25 21.95 37.13
CA PRO A 117 27.22 23.38 36.80
C PRO A 117 28.40 23.71 35.88
N SER A 118 28.20 24.72 35.01
CA SER A 118 29.35 25.27 34.28
C SER A 118 30.36 25.91 35.22
N VAL A 119 31.61 25.93 34.81
CA VAL A 119 32.69 26.60 35.57
C VAL A 119 32.51 28.13 35.51
N VAL A 120 31.77 28.62 34.52
CA VAL A 120 31.47 30.06 34.31
C VAL A 120 30.05 30.34 34.77
N GLU A 121 29.85 31.32 35.62
CA GLU A 121 28.57 31.75 36.14
C GLU A 121 27.68 32.29 35.00
N GLY A 122 26.45 31.76 34.87
CA GLY A 122 25.50 32.13 33.80
C GLY A 122 25.56 31.26 32.55
N GLU A 123 26.45 30.29 32.45
CA GLU A 123 26.46 29.32 31.34
C GLU A 123 25.53 28.11 31.59
N PRO A 124 25.13 27.39 30.53
CA PRO A 124 24.25 26.20 30.63
C PRO A 124 24.86 25.11 31.51
N LEU A 125 24.00 24.31 32.16
CA LEU A 125 24.40 23.09 32.86
C LEU A 125 25.01 22.09 31.85
N ASN A 126 26.02 21.36 32.27
CA ASN A 126 26.56 20.25 31.46
C ASN A 126 25.94 18.93 31.91
N VAL A 127 25.17 18.30 31.01
CA VAL A 127 24.67 16.94 31.18
C VAL A 127 25.60 16.01 30.43
N ILE A 128 26.42 15.25 31.17
CA ILE A 128 27.43 14.39 30.60
C ILE A 128 26.99 12.93 30.76
N LEU A 129 26.86 12.22 29.67
CA LEU A 129 26.62 10.79 29.58
C LEU A 129 27.97 10.11 29.23
N THR A 130 28.55 9.41 30.17
CA THR A 130 29.80 8.68 29.92
C THR A 130 29.48 7.21 29.66
N VAL A 131 29.82 6.75 28.48
CA VAL A 131 29.55 5.39 27.99
C VAL A 131 30.83 4.54 28.06
N VAL A 132 30.67 3.36 28.67
CA VAL A 132 31.64 2.27 28.60
C VAL A 132 30.93 1.12 27.91
N PRO A 133 31.16 0.87 26.59
CA PRO A 133 30.36 -0.07 25.83
C PRO A 133 30.45 -1.53 26.27
N GLY A 134 31.53 -1.90 26.92
CA GLY A 134 31.82 -3.30 27.20
C GLY A 134 32.19 -4.08 25.92
N ARG A 135 32.09 -5.40 25.97
CA ARG A 135 32.29 -6.25 24.81
C ARG A 135 31.03 -6.33 23.96
N ARG A 136 31.20 -6.57 22.67
CA ARG A 136 30.10 -6.90 21.76
C ARG A 136 29.91 -8.40 21.69
N TYR A 137 28.68 -8.88 21.85
CA TYR A 137 28.31 -10.28 21.78
C TYR A 137 27.94 -10.70 20.38
N TYR A 138 28.28 -11.94 20.05
CA TYR A 138 28.03 -12.55 18.74
C TYR A 138 27.15 -13.80 18.90
N LEU A 139 26.37 -14.15 17.87
CA LEU A 139 25.58 -15.37 17.88
C LEU A 139 26.46 -16.61 17.94
N GLY A 140 26.20 -17.47 18.88
CA GLY A 140 26.79 -18.79 19.02
C GLY A 140 26.01 -19.83 18.24
N GLN A 141 25.49 -20.83 18.95
CA GLN A 141 24.61 -21.84 18.39
C GLN A 141 23.20 -21.25 18.13
N ILE A 142 22.59 -21.58 16.98
CA ILE A 142 21.23 -21.18 16.64
C ILE A 142 20.40 -22.44 16.58
N ALA A 143 19.41 -22.58 17.49
CA ALA A 143 18.53 -23.73 17.59
C ALA A 143 17.05 -23.30 17.39
N PHE A 144 16.33 -24.09 16.61
CA PHE A 144 14.89 -23.95 16.44
C PHE A 144 14.21 -25.16 17.07
N ALA A 145 13.46 -24.95 18.16
CA ALA A 145 12.64 -25.99 18.77
C ALA A 145 11.31 -26.09 18.02
N ALA A 146 11.31 -26.85 16.92
CA ALA A 146 10.19 -26.97 15.99
C ALA A 146 9.98 -28.40 15.54
N PRO A 147 8.75 -28.83 15.22
CA PRO A 147 8.49 -30.05 14.45
C PRO A 147 9.12 -29.99 13.05
N VAL A 148 9.26 -31.16 12.40
CA VAL A 148 9.76 -31.23 11.02
C VAL A 148 8.77 -30.54 10.07
N VAL A 149 9.28 -29.57 9.31
CA VAL A 149 8.53 -28.81 8.29
C VAL A 149 8.88 -29.24 6.87
N GLN A 150 8.11 -28.80 5.91
CA GLN A 150 8.36 -28.99 4.49
C GLN A 150 8.29 -27.64 3.74
N PRO A 151 9.36 -27.26 3.02
CA PRO A 151 10.67 -27.91 2.93
C PRO A 151 11.40 -27.92 4.28
N ALA A 152 12.34 -28.89 4.46
CA ALA A 152 12.98 -29.12 5.75
C ALA A 152 13.82 -27.94 6.26
N ASP A 153 14.31 -27.11 5.35
CA ASP A 153 15.09 -25.91 5.62
C ASP A 153 14.24 -24.64 5.76
N LEU A 154 12.91 -24.74 5.71
CA LEU A 154 12.03 -23.57 5.68
C LEU A 154 12.27 -22.58 6.83
N ILE A 155 12.40 -23.08 8.05
CA ILE A 155 12.64 -22.23 9.22
C ILE A 155 14.06 -21.66 9.18
N SER A 156 15.07 -22.50 8.99
CA SER A 156 16.47 -22.07 8.99
C SER A 156 16.82 -21.14 7.82
N SER A 157 16.25 -21.38 6.63
CA SER A 157 16.44 -20.49 5.47
C SER A 157 15.70 -19.16 5.62
N SER A 158 14.67 -19.10 6.46
CA SER A 158 13.92 -17.87 6.76
C SER A 158 14.61 -17.01 7.81
N PHE A 159 15.52 -17.56 8.60
CA PHE A 159 16.29 -16.87 9.61
C PHE A 159 17.67 -16.53 9.03
N VAL A 160 17.84 -15.26 8.62
CA VAL A 160 19.06 -14.81 7.91
C VAL A 160 20.33 -14.81 8.78
N PRO A 161 20.28 -14.40 10.09
CA PRO A 161 21.47 -14.37 10.95
C PRO A 161 22.12 -15.75 11.10
N LYS A 162 23.45 -15.75 11.25
CA LYS A 162 24.27 -16.95 11.35
C LYS A 162 25.14 -16.92 12.61
N GLY A 163 25.64 -18.07 13.05
CA GLY A 163 26.66 -18.13 14.08
C GLY A 163 27.86 -17.28 13.67
N GLY A 164 28.38 -16.46 14.60
CA GLY A 164 29.42 -15.49 14.38
C GLY A 164 28.95 -14.10 13.95
N ASP A 165 27.69 -13.91 13.63
CA ASP A 165 27.13 -12.56 13.39
C ASP A 165 26.90 -11.83 14.72
N PRO A 166 27.03 -10.48 14.78
CA PRO A 166 26.74 -9.74 15.99
C PRO A 166 25.25 -9.86 16.37
N ILE A 167 24.98 -9.92 17.67
CA ILE A 167 23.61 -9.95 18.20
C ILE A 167 23.00 -8.55 18.06
N VAL A 168 22.26 -8.32 16.99
CA VAL A 168 21.56 -7.07 16.72
C VAL A 168 20.04 -7.30 16.82
N ALA A 169 19.39 -6.65 17.77
CA ALA A 169 17.98 -6.88 18.11
C ALA A 169 17.06 -6.74 16.89
N ASP A 170 17.23 -5.67 16.10
CA ASP A 170 16.39 -5.41 14.93
C ASP A 170 16.53 -6.49 13.84
N ILE A 171 17.76 -6.99 13.65
CA ILE A 171 18.02 -8.04 12.65
C ILE A 171 17.39 -9.36 13.10
N ILE A 172 17.48 -9.69 14.39
CA ILE A 172 16.87 -10.89 14.98
C ILE A 172 15.36 -10.79 14.91
N LEU A 173 14.76 -9.66 15.33
CA LEU A 173 13.31 -9.43 15.25
C LEU A 173 12.78 -9.51 13.82
N ALA A 174 13.51 -8.94 12.87
CA ALA A 174 13.15 -9.05 11.45
C ALA A 174 13.22 -10.49 10.94
N ALA A 175 14.19 -11.28 11.38
CA ALA A 175 14.34 -12.69 11.02
C ALA A 175 13.21 -13.55 11.63
N GLU A 176 12.83 -13.31 12.88
CA GLU A 176 11.67 -13.96 13.54
C GLU A 176 10.36 -13.61 12.84
N ALA A 177 10.17 -12.33 12.52
CA ALA A 177 9.02 -11.88 11.73
C ALA A 177 8.97 -12.56 10.35
N ASN A 178 10.12 -12.75 9.70
CA ASN A 178 10.20 -13.46 8.44
C ASN A 178 9.76 -14.94 8.56
N ILE A 179 10.13 -15.64 9.65
CA ILE A 179 9.63 -17.01 9.92
C ILE A 179 8.09 -17.00 10.04
N SER A 180 7.54 -16.01 10.79
CA SER A 180 6.09 -15.87 10.97
C SER A 180 5.34 -15.60 9.66
N VAL A 181 5.99 -15.01 8.66
CA VAL A 181 5.44 -14.80 7.31
C VAL A 181 5.63 -16.05 6.44
N LYS A 182 6.83 -16.66 6.47
CA LYS A 182 7.20 -17.75 5.56
C LYS A 182 6.47 -19.05 5.87
N LEU A 183 6.17 -19.36 7.12
CA LEU A 183 5.43 -20.55 7.47
C LEU A 183 4.00 -20.55 6.87
N PRO A 184 3.17 -19.52 7.04
CA PRO A 184 1.86 -19.46 6.38
C PRO A 184 1.93 -19.41 4.84
N GLU A 185 2.98 -18.82 4.26
CA GLU A 185 3.18 -18.86 2.80
C GLU A 185 3.44 -20.28 2.26
N ASN A 186 3.87 -21.23 3.12
CA ASN A 186 4.28 -22.57 2.76
C ASN A 186 3.40 -23.70 3.35
N GLY A 187 2.17 -23.37 3.70
CA GLY A 187 1.19 -24.38 4.10
C GLY A 187 0.93 -24.49 5.60
N TYR A 188 1.46 -23.61 6.43
CA TYR A 188 1.31 -23.66 7.88
C TYR A 188 0.47 -22.49 8.42
N PRO A 189 -0.87 -22.46 8.20
CA PRO A 189 -1.72 -21.31 8.53
C PRO A 189 -1.79 -20.99 10.02
N PHE A 190 -1.50 -21.96 10.89
CA PHE A 190 -1.64 -21.85 12.34
C PHE A 190 -0.29 -21.75 13.05
N ALA A 191 0.78 -21.49 12.31
CA ALA A 191 2.12 -21.37 12.87
C ALA A 191 2.20 -20.18 13.84
N LYS A 192 2.93 -20.40 14.94
CA LYS A 192 3.23 -19.38 15.95
C LYS A 192 4.72 -19.44 16.28
N VAL A 193 5.33 -18.27 16.28
CA VAL A 193 6.69 -18.09 16.77
C VAL A 193 6.60 -17.70 18.23
N GLY A 194 7.27 -18.44 19.11
CA GLY A 194 7.30 -18.18 20.54
C GLY A 194 8.32 -17.11 20.94
N GLU A 195 8.56 -16.99 22.22
CA GLU A 195 9.56 -16.08 22.75
C GLU A 195 10.95 -16.70 22.61
N ARG A 196 11.90 -15.93 22.08
CA ARG A 196 13.29 -16.35 21.98
C ARG A 196 13.96 -16.39 23.34
N ASP A 197 14.97 -17.24 23.47
CA ASP A 197 15.92 -17.24 24.58
C ASP A 197 17.34 -17.07 24.01
N ILE A 198 18.13 -16.19 24.64
CA ILE A 198 19.55 -15.98 24.28
C ILE A 198 20.37 -16.17 25.53
N LEU A 199 21.06 -17.30 25.61
CA LEU A 199 21.95 -17.60 26.73
C LEU A 199 23.34 -17.04 26.45
N LEU A 200 23.68 -15.96 27.19
CA LEU A 200 24.97 -15.27 27.04
C LEU A 200 26.07 -15.98 27.82
N ASP A 201 27.20 -16.25 27.14
CA ASP A 201 28.46 -16.66 27.72
C ASP A 201 29.36 -15.43 27.80
N GLY A 202 29.54 -14.90 29.02
CA GLY A 202 30.35 -13.71 29.30
C GLY A 202 31.85 -13.94 29.04
N ASP A 203 32.39 -15.16 29.19
CA ASP A 203 33.80 -15.45 28.98
C ASP A 203 34.10 -15.56 27.47
N ALA A 204 33.22 -16.17 26.70
CA ALA A 204 33.38 -16.34 25.26
C ALA A 204 32.88 -15.14 24.42
N GLY A 205 32.05 -14.25 24.98
CA GLY A 205 31.45 -13.14 24.24
C GLY A 205 30.45 -13.60 23.18
N ILE A 206 29.78 -14.74 23.41
CA ILE A 206 28.79 -15.32 22.51
C ILE A 206 27.43 -15.46 23.20
N GLY A 207 26.37 -15.53 22.42
CA GLY A 207 25.03 -15.84 22.88
C GLY A 207 24.42 -16.98 22.07
N ASP A 208 24.09 -18.09 22.74
CA ASP A 208 23.38 -19.19 22.12
C ASP A 208 21.90 -18.83 22.00
N TYR A 209 21.39 -18.89 20.77
CA TYR A 209 20.04 -18.48 20.42
C TYR A 209 19.12 -19.69 20.31
N SER A 210 17.97 -19.64 20.98
CA SER A 210 16.92 -20.65 20.89
C SER A 210 15.58 -20.00 20.62
N LEU A 211 14.85 -20.55 19.63
CA LEU A 211 13.51 -20.07 19.25
C LEU A 211 12.52 -21.24 19.19
N PRO A 212 11.51 -21.28 20.06
CA PRO A 212 10.43 -22.24 19.93
C PRO A 212 9.49 -21.82 18.79
N VAL A 213 9.15 -22.77 17.91
CA VAL A 213 8.22 -22.54 16.79
C VAL A 213 7.17 -23.64 16.76
N GLU A 214 5.94 -23.25 17.08
CA GLU A 214 4.78 -24.11 16.92
C GLU A 214 4.27 -24.00 15.48
N THR A 215 4.57 -24.98 14.63
CA THR A 215 4.22 -24.87 13.21
C THR A 215 2.74 -25.17 12.95
N GLY A 216 2.08 -25.92 13.84
CA GLY A 216 0.79 -26.52 13.52
C GLY A 216 0.93 -27.56 12.40
N ALA A 217 -0.20 -28.04 11.92
CA ALA A 217 -0.22 -28.99 10.80
C ALA A 217 -0.13 -28.23 9.46
N ARG A 218 0.63 -28.79 8.51
CA ARG A 218 0.59 -28.37 7.11
C ARG A 218 -0.80 -28.64 6.56
N SER A 219 -1.42 -27.66 5.90
CA SER A 219 -2.84 -27.71 5.55
C SER A 219 -3.08 -27.34 4.09
N TYR A 220 -4.17 -27.88 3.55
CA TYR A 220 -4.72 -27.45 2.26
C TYR A 220 -5.85 -26.45 2.48
N PHE A 221 -6.18 -25.63 1.46
CA PHE A 221 -7.37 -24.79 1.49
C PHE A 221 -8.64 -25.64 1.57
N GLY A 222 -9.47 -25.35 2.55
CA GLY A 222 -10.79 -25.95 2.76
C GLY A 222 -11.93 -25.13 2.14
N GLN A 223 -13.02 -25.00 2.88
CA GLN A 223 -14.24 -24.30 2.45
C GLN A 223 -14.16 -22.82 2.80
N LEU A 224 -14.92 -22.01 2.04
CA LEU A 224 -15.17 -20.62 2.34
C LEU A 224 -16.47 -20.50 3.14
N ARG A 225 -16.44 -19.68 4.20
CA ARG A 225 -17.62 -19.30 4.98
C ARG A 225 -17.67 -17.79 5.12
N THR A 226 -18.86 -17.22 5.12
CA THR A 226 -19.08 -15.79 5.27
C THR A 226 -19.92 -15.50 6.51
N GLU A 227 -19.55 -14.45 7.25
CA GLU A 227 -20.24 -13.98 8.45
C GLU A 227 -20.37 -12.45 8.46
N GLY A 228 -21.30 -11.94 9.29
CA GLY A 228 -21.54 -10.51 9.50
C GLY A 228 -22.62 -9.94 8.59
N THR A 229 -22.58 -8.63 8.34
CA THR A 229 -23.48 -7.95 7.38
C THR A 229 -22.95 -8.15 5.98
N THR A 230 -23.29 -9.30 5.37
CA THR A 230 -22.67 -9.76 4.14
C THR A 230 -23.15 -8.96 2.93
N ALA A 231 -22.22 -8.41 2.15
CA ALA A 231 -22.49 -7.94 0.79
C ALA A 231 -22.39 -9.09 -0.23
N PHE A 232 -21.66 -10.16 0.11
CA PHE A 232 -21.38 -11.31 -0.73
C PHE A 232 -21.63 -12.63 0.01
N ASP A 233 -22.23 -13.58 -0.68
CA ASP A 233 -22.26 -14.97 -0.24
C ASP A 233 -20.93 -15.70 -0.50
N ALA A 234 -20.79 -16.91 0.01
CA ALA A 234 -19.57 -17.71 -0.14
C ALA A 234 -19.29 -18.06 -1.61
N ASP A 235 -20.32 -18.22 -2.44
CA ASP A 235 -20.17 -18.55 -3.85
C ASP A 235 -19.59 -17.37 -4.63
N HIS A 236 -20.01 -16.14 -4.33
CA HIS A 236 -19.44 -14.97 -4.96
C HIS A 236 -18.01 -14.70 -4.48
N VAL A 237 -17.74 -14.86 -3.18
CA VAL A 237 -16.36 -14.79 -2.65
C VAL A 237 -15.45 -15.82 -3.34
N ALA A 238 -15.98 -17.02 -3.64
CA ALA A 238 -15.25 -18.04 -4.38
C ALA A 238 -14.86 -17.62 -5.82
N ILE A 239 -15.60 -16.71 -6.45
CA ILE A 239 -15.25 -16.16 -7.76
C ILE A 239 -13.99 -15.27 -7.66
N LEU A 240 -13.81 -14.57 -6.54
CA LEU A 240 -12.71 -13.62 -6.32
C LEU A 240 -11.38 -14.30 -5.94
N ARG A 241 -11.41 -15.54 -5.46
CA ARG A 241 -10.18 -16.27 -5.04
C ARG A 241 -9.33 -16.71 -6.23
N ARG A 242 -8.01 -16.84 -6.00
CA ARG A 242 -7.04 -17.40 -6.96
C ARG A 242 -6.48 -18.75 -6.53
N PHE A 243 -7.20 -19.50 -5.74
CA PHE A 243 -6.89 -20.85 -5.30
C PHE A 243 -8.14 -21.72 -5.34
N LYS A 244 -7.95 -23.02 -5.27
CA LYS A 244 -9.03 -24.01 -5.20
C LYS A 244 -8.99 -24.73 -3.85
N THR A 245 -10.12 -25.28 -3.44
CA THR A 245 -10.15 -26.26 -2.35
C THR A 245 -9.24 -27.43 -2.70
N GLY A 246 -8.36 -27.82 -1.78
CA GLY A 246 -7.34 -28.84 -1.98
C GLY A 246 -5.98 -28.33 -2.49
N ASP A 247 -5.85 -27.05 -2.89
CA ASP A 247 -4.53 -26.45 -3.11
C ASP A 247 -3.81 -26.29 -1.77
N LEU A 248 -2.48 -26.36 -1.78
CA LEU A 248 -1.67 -26.04 -0.59
C LEU A 248 -1.99 -24.62 -0.11
N TYR A 249 -2.19 -24.49 1.21
CA TYR A 249 -2.41 -23.18 1.82
C TYR A 249 -1.24 -22.23 1.55
N ASP A 250 -1.56 -20.99 1.24
CA ASP A 250 -0.60 -19.91 0.99
C ASP A 250 -1.25 -18.58 1.41
N SER A 251 -0.71 -17.97 2.45
CA SER A 251 -1.23 -16.72 3.01
C SER A 251 -1.28 -15.56 2.01
N ARG A 252 -0.36 -15.53 1.03
CA ARG A 252 -0.36 -14.51 -0.04
C ARG A 252 -1.63 -14.57 -0.89
N LYS A 253 -2.19 -15.76 -1.08
CA LYS A 253 -3.47 -15.93 -1.80
C LYS A 253 -4.66 -15.49 -0.97
N VAL A 254 -4.56 -15.61 0.36
CA VAL A 254 -5.57 -15.08 1.30
C VAL A 254 -5.54 -13.55 1.31
N ASP A 255 -4.34 -12.96 1.34
CA ASP A 255 -4.16 -11.51 1.26
C ASP A 255 -4.66 -10.94 -0.07
N ASP A 256 -4.41 -11.65 -1.17
CA ASP A 256 -4.95 -11.31 -2.49
C ASP A 256 -6.50 -11.37 -2.53
N LEU A 257 -7.11 -12.37 -1.88
CA LEU A 257 -8.57 -12.44 -1.76
C LEU A 257 -9.10 -11.26 -0.94
N ARG A 258 -8.48 -10.94 0.19
CA ARG A 258 -8.84 -9.77 1.01
C ARG A 258 -8.71 -8.47 0.23
N ALA A 259 -7.60 -8.28 -0.50
CA ALA A 259 -7.41 -7.11 -1.36
C ALA A 259 -8.47 -7.02 -2.47
N ALA A 260 -8.87 -8.16 -3.06
CA ALA A 260 -9.92 -8.20 -4.06
C ALA A 260 -11.30 -7.82 -3.48
N LEU A 261 -11.62 -8.28 -2.28
CA LEU A 261 -12.85 -7.93 -1.58
C LEU A 261 -12.91 -6.43 -1.25
N ILE A 262 -11.82 -5.85 -0.74
CA ILE A 262 -11.70 -4.41 -0.48
C ILE A 262 -11.88 -3.61 -1.79
N ALA A 263 -11.27 -4.07 -2.88
CA ALA A 263 -11.33 -3.38 -4.18
C ALA A 263 -12.73 -3.31 -4.79
N THR A 264 -13.71 -4.13 -4.33
CA THR A 264 -15.10 -4.03 -4.77
C THR A 264 -15.76 -2.70 -4.33
N GLY A 265 -15.27 -2.09 -3.24
CA GLY A 265 -15.83 -0.88 -2.64
C GLY A 265 -17.21 -1.07 -2.03
N LEU A 266 -17.64 -2.33 -1.80
CA LEU A 266 -18.94 -2.68 -1.21
C LEU A 266 -18.83 -3.07 0.28
N LEU A 267 -17.61 -3.12 0.81
CA LEU A 267 -17.33 -3.48 2.20
C LEU A 267 -16.67 -2.30 2.92
N SER A 268 -17.14 -2.00 4.13
CA SER A 268 -16.49 -1.06 5.06
C SER A 268 -15.34 -1.71 5.79
N THR A 269 -15.54 -2.97 6.21
CA THR A 269 -14.51 -3.80 6.81
C THR A 269 -14.58 -5.22 6.25
N VAL A 270 -13.42 -5.87 6.13
CA VAL A 270 -13.32 -7.28 5.78
C VAL A 270 -12.10 -7.91 6.42
N SER A 271 -12.29 -9.06 7.07
CA SER A 271 -11.21 -9.95 7.46
C SER A 271 -11.36 -11.30 6.77
N VAL A 272 -10.22 -11.92 6.45
CA VAL A 272 -10.16 -13.26 5.89
C VAL A 272 -9.18 -14.05 6.76
N GLU A 273 -9.68 -15.00 7.50
CA GLU A 273 -8.94 -15.75 8.52
C GLU A 273 -8.98 -17.24 8.21
N ALA A 274 -7.86 -17.93 8.40
CA ALA A 274 -7.82 -19.37 8.38
C ALA A 274 -8.38 -19.90 9.70
N VAL A 275 -9.29 -20.86 9.62
CA VAL A 275 -9.83 -21.57 10.77
C VAL A 275 -9.65 -23.07 10.60
N PRO A 276 -9.40 -23.85 11.67
CA PRO A 276 -9.29 -25.29 11.57
C PRO A 276 -10.57 -25.91 10.99
N SER A 277 -10.41 -26.84 10.05
CA SER A 277 -11.51 -27.64 9.51
C SER A 277 -11.57 -29.00 10.19
N ALA A 278 -12.77 -29.56 10.31
CA ALA A 278 -12.92 -30.92 10.78
C ALA A 278 -12.56 -32.01 9.71
N GLY A 279 -12.39 -31.56 8.43
CA GLY A 279 -12.10 -32.45 7.31
C GLY A 279 -10.60 -32.55 7.01
N SER A 280 -10.24 -33.63 6.33
CA SER A 280 -8.90 -33.90 5.80
C SER A 280 -8.97 -34.33 4.35
N ALA A 281 -7.90 -34.08 3.61
CA ALA A 281 -7.73 -34.56 2.25
C ALA A 281 -7.49 -36.10 2.24
N PRO A 282 -7.58 -36.76 1.08
CA PRO A 282 -7.37 -38.21 0.96
C PRO A 282 -6.00 -38.71 1.43
N ASP A 283 -4.99 -37.84 1.44
CA ASP A 283 -3.64 -38.08 1.96
C ASP A 283 -3.50 -37.87 3.48
N GLY A 284 -4.61 -37.56 4.17
CA GLY A 284 -4.65 -37.27 5.59
C GLY A 284 -4.28 -35.84 5.99
N THR A 285 -3.87 -34.99 5.04
CA THR A 285 -3.55 -33.58 5.30
C THR A 285 -4.80 -32.80 5.70
N PRO A 286 -4.82 -32.07 6.83
CA PRO A 286 -6.00 -31.33 7.27
C PRO A 286 -6.29 -30.14 6.34
N TYR A 287 -7.56 -29.78 6.28
CA TYR A 287 -7.97 -28.54 5.63
C TYR A 287 -7.91 -27.35 6.62
N ALA A 288 -7.60 -26.19 6.06
CA ALA A 288 -7.84 -24.90 6.68
C ALA A 288 -9.00 -24.21 5.94
N ASP A 289 -10.14 -24.07 6.61
CA ASP A 289 -11.26 -23.30 6.08
C ASP A 289 -10.95 -21.82 6.17
N LEU A 290 -11.55 -21.03 5.29
CA LEU A 290 -11.43 -19.56 5.35
C LEU A 290 -12.74 -18.96 5.82
N LEU A 291 -12.68 -18.23 6.92
CA LEU A 291 -13.77 -17.42 7.44
C LEU A 291 -13.62 -15.98 6.98
N VAL A 292 -14.58 -15.55 6.17
CA VAL A 292 -14.64 -14.17 5.63
C VAL A 292 -15.68 -13.41 6.43
N ARG A 293 -15.23 -12.54 7.33
CA ARG A 293 -16.11 -11.62 8.05
C ARG A 293 -16.24 -10.34 7.25
N GLN A 294 -17.48 -9.94 7.02
CA GLN A 294 -17.81 -8.81 6.18
C GLN A 294 -18.68 -7.82 6.92
N GLU A 295 -18.47 -6.53 6.62
CA GLU A 295 -19.39 -5.47 6.97
C GLU A 295 -19.66 -4.63 5.73
N ALA A 296 -20.92 -4.63 5.27
CA ALA A 296 -21.32 -3.94 4.07
C ALA A 296 -21.19 -2.42 4.21
N ALA A 297 -20.63 -1.77 3.21
CA ALA A 297 -20.56 -0.31 3.10
C ALA A 297 -21.87 0.27 2.51
N PRO A 298 -22.18 1.55 2.75
CA PRO A 298 -23.26 2.24 2.06
C PRO A 298 -23.07 2.13 0.54
N PRO A 299 -24.07 1.59 -0.20
CA PRO A 299 -23.87 1.30 -1.62
C PRO A 299 -24.07 2.52 -2.54
N ARG A 300 -24.48 3.67 -2.00
CA ARG A 300 -24.81 4.87 -2.78
C ARG A 300 -23.73 5.92 -2.67
N THR A 301 -23.45 6.58 -3.79
CA THR A 301 -22.53 7.73 -3.87
C THR A 301 -23.19 8.82 -4.69
N ILE A 302 -23.10 10.05 -4.21
CA ILE A 302 -23.46 11.26 -4.95
C ILE A 302 -22.17 12.07 -5.08
N ALA A 303 -21.87 12.50 -6.30
CA ALA A 303 -20.76 13.39 -6.58
C ALA A 303 -21.25 14.55 -7.44
N GLY A 304 -20.65 15.73 -7.24
CA GLY A 304 -20.94 16.90 -8.04
C GLY A 304 -19.71 17.81 -8.09
N SER A 305 -19.57 18.53 -9.19
CA SER A 305 -18.57 19.56 -9.34
C SER A 305 -19.11 20.75 -10.12
N ALA A 306 -18.53 21.92 -9.93
CA ALA A 306 -18.81 23.12 -10.71
C ALA A 306 -17.53 23.88 -10.94
N GLY A 307 -17.34 24.45 -12.12
CA GLY A 307 -16.14 25.17 -12.50
C GLY A 307 -16.34 26.08 -13.70
N TYR A 308 -15.35 26.91 -13.95
CA TYR A 308 -15.23 27.77 -15.10
C TYR A 308 -13.90 27.56 -15.80
N GLY A 309 -13.95 27.41 -17.13
CA GLY A 309 -12.77 27.32 -17.98
C GLY A 309 -12.87 28.31 -19.16
N THR A 310 -11.79 29.01 -19.51
CA THR A 310 -11.78 30.04 -20.56
C THR A 310 -12.22 29.51 -21.93
N GLY A 311 -12.03 28.22 -22.21
CA GLY A 311 -12.46 27.61 -23.48
C GLY A 311 -13.80 26.87 -23.42
N GLN A 312 -14.27 26.54 -22.21
CA GLN A 312 -15.49 25.73 -22.00
C GLN A 312 -16.66 26.52 -21.40
N GLY A 313 -16.36 27.69 -20.80
CA GLY A 313 -17.34 28.46 -20.05
C GLY A 313 -17.65 27.88 -18.68
N LEU A 314 -18.85 28.12 -18.19
CA LEU A 314 -19.37 27.52 -16.97
C LEU A 314 -19.75 26.06 -17.23
N ARG A 315 -19.44 25.18 -16.26
CA ARG A 315 -19.80 23.77 -16.27
C ARG A 315 -20.17 23.33 -14.86
N ALA A 316 -21.24 22.58 -14.75
CA ALA A 316 -21.61 21.84 -13.55
C ALA A 316 -21.92 20.41 -13.94
N ASP A 317 -21.46 19.46 -13.15
CA ASP A 317 -21.76 18.03 -13.31
C ASP A 317 -22.22 17.42 -12.00
N ALA A 318 -23.11 16.45 -12.12
CA ALA A 318 -23.61 15.68 -11.00
C ALA A 318 -23.75 14.21 -11.41
N SER A 319 -23.47 13.32 -10.48
CA SER A 319 -23.67 11.89 -10.66
C SER A 319 -24.25 11.24 -9.42
N TRP A 320 -25.06 10.23 -9.64
CA TRP A 320 -25.56 9.31 -8.62
C TRP A 320 -25.21 7.90 -9.03
N THR A 321 -24.59 7.16 -8.10
CA THR A 321 -24.19 5.77 -8.31
C THR A 321 -24.74 4.90 -7.21
N HIS A 322 -25.38 3.79 -7.56
CA HIS A 322 -25.68 2.68 -6.67
C HIS A 322 -24.80 1.49 -7.06
N ARG A 323 -23.78 1.15 -6.22
CA ARG A 323 -22.72 0.19 -6.55
C ARG A 323 -23.18 -1.27 -6.57
N ASN A 324 -24.32 -1.60 -5.96
CA ASN A 324 -24.85 -2.97 -5.88
C ASN A 324 -26.37 -2.98 -6.05
N LEU A 325 -26.86 -2.29 -7.08
CA LEU A 325 -28.30 -2.26 -7.37
C LEU A 325 -28.80 -3.63 -7.88
N PHE A 326 -27.95 -4.34 -8.61
CA PHE A 326 -28.18 -5.69 -9.12
C PHE A 326 -27.14 -6.66 -8.51
N PRO A 327 -27.37 -7.17 -7.30
CA PRO A 327 -26.42 -8.04 -6.62
C PRO A 327 -26.07 -9.31 -7.43
N PRO A 328 -24.80 -9.81 -7.27
CA PRO A 328 -23.64 -9.16 -6.67
C PRO A 328 -22.91 -8.23 -7.65
N GLU A 329 -22.38 -7.10 -7.15
CA GLU A 329 -21.52 -6.16 -7.89
C GLU A 329 -22.14 -5.52 -9.16
N GLY A 330 -23.45 -5.55 -9.27
CA GLY A 330 -24.16 -4.86 -10.35
C GLY A 330 -24.44 -3.41 -9.98
N SER A 331 -23.75 -2.45 -10.62
CA SER A 331 -23.91 -1.03 -10.36
C SER A 331 -24.78 -0.33 -11.40
N LEU A 332 -25.45 0.74 -10.98
CA LEU A 332 -26.11 1.70 -11.83
C LEU A 332 -25.56 3.08 -11.55
N THR A 333 -25.14 3.78 -12.59
CA THR A 333 -24.71 5.19 -12.51
C THR A 333 -25.57 6.03 -13.45
N ALA A 334 -26.13 7.12 -12.92
CA ALA A 334 -26.76 8.19 -13.69
C ALA A 334 -25.93 9.46 -13.51
N ALA A 335 -25.57 10.12 -14.61
CA ALA A 335 -24.79 11.34 -14.58
C ALA A 335 -25.35 12.38 -15.56
N GLY A 336 -25.20 13.65 -15.17
CA GLY A 336 -25.60 14.79 -15.98
C GLY A 336 -24.54 15.89 -15.95
N VAL A 337 -24.40 16.57 -17.08
CA VAL A 337 -23.54 17.74 -17.25
C VAL A 337 -24.36 18.88 -17.81
N VAL A 338 -24.24 20.05 -17.21
CA VAL A 338 -24.86 21.30 -17.72
C VAL A 338 -23.75 22.34 -17.81
N GLY A 339 -23.48 22.77 -19.00
CA GLY A 339 -22.46 23.77 -19.28
C GLY A 339 -22.79 24.70 -20.43
N THR A 340 -22.02 25.76 -20.57
CA THR A 340 -22.21 26.76 -21.63
C THR A 340 -22.01 26.18 -23.02
N LYS A 341 -21.03 25.28 -23.17
CA LYS A 341 -20.65 24.68 -24.44
C LYS A 341 -21.06 23.20 -24.56
N GLU A 342 -21.42 22.55 -23.46
CA GLU A 342 -21.68 21.13 -23.42
C GLU A 342 -22.80 20.80 -22.44
N GLN A 343 -23.79 20.01 -22.88
CA GLN A 343 -24.81 19.41 -22.02
C GLN A 343 -24.83 17.89 -22.30
N ALA A 344 -24.83 17.09 -21.24
CA ALA A 344 -24.84 15.65 -21.38
C ALA A 344 -25.71 14.97 -20.32
N ALA A 345 -26.30 13.85 -20.70
CA ALA A 345 -26.92 12.92 -19.76
C ALA A 345 -26.47 11.50 -20.09
N SER A 346 -26.20 10.72 -19.06
CA SER A 346 -25.81 9.32 -19.25
C SER A 346 -26.38 8.43 -18.16
N ILE A 347 -26.64 7.19 -18.54
CA ILE A 347 -26.95 6.10 -17.63
C ILE A 347 -26.07 4.90 -18.00
N SER A 348 -25.45 4.26 -17.01
CA SER A 348 -24.63 3.09 -17.23
C SER A 348 -24.93 2.01 -16.19
N VAL A 349 -24.94 0.77 -16.65
CA VAL A 349 -25.02 -0.44 -15.82
C VAL A 349 -23.70 -1.17 -16.01
N ALA A 350 -23.05 -1.45 -14.89
CA ALA A 350 -21.82 -2.23 -14.92
C ALA A 350 -21.95 -3.43 -13.97
N ARG A 351 -21.36 -4.56 -14.34
CA ARG A 351 -21.22 -5.74 -13.50
C ARG A 351 -19.76 -6.14 -13.44
N ALA A 352 -19.15 -5.92 -12.29
CA ALA A 352 -17.80 -6.39 -12.03
C ALA A 352 -17.81 -7.90 -11.75
N ASN A 353 -16.67 -8.54 -11.96
CA ASN A 353 -16.43 -9.95 -11.67
C ASN A 353 -17.50 -10.93 -12.22
N ALA A 354 -18.08 -10.62 -13.38
CA ALA A 354 -19.20 -11.35 -13.97
C ALA A 354 -18.88 -12.83 -14.22
N GLY A 355 -19.17 -13.70 -13.23
CA GLY A 355 -18.90 -15.15 -13.23
C GLY A 355 -17.42 -15.54 -13.22
N ARG A 356 -16.51 -14.56 -13.23
CA ARG A 356 -15.06 -14.74 -13.10
C ARG A 356 -14.44 -13.45 -12.62
N ARG A 357 -13.45 -13.52 -11.73
CA ARG A 357 -12.70 -12.37 -11.25
C ARG A 357 -12.15 -11.52 -12.40
N ASP A 358 -12.31 -10.21 -12.29
CA ASP A 358 -11.88 -9.16 -13.23
C ASP A 358 -12.48 -9.25 -14.65
N ARG A 359 -13.53 -10.03 -14.85
CA ARG A 359 -14.35 -9.97 -16.05
C ARG A 359 -15.48 -9.00 -15.82
N ASN A 360 -15.45 -7.85 -16.49
CA ASN A 360 -16.43 -6.79 -16.34
C ASN A 360 -17.33 -6.71 -17.56
N ILE A 361 -18.58 -6.40 -17.33
CA ILE A 361 -19.60 -6.11 -18.37
C ILE A 361 -20.12 -4.71 -18.08
N ASP A 362 -20.08 -3.85 -19.08
CA ASP A 362 -20.53 -2.47 -19.01
C ASP A 362 -21.49 -2.18 -20.16
N ILE A 363 -22.63 -1.57 -19.84
CA ILE A 363 -23.61 -1.09 -20.83
C ILE A 363 -23.91 0.37 -20.51
N SER A 364 -23.79 1.25 -21.51
CA SER A 364 -24.01 2.67 -21.34
C SER A 364 -24.88 3.26 -22.43
N LEU A 365 -25.78 4.15 -22.03
CA LEU A 365 -26.56 5.01 -22.91
C LEU A 365 -26.20 6.46 -22.55
N SER A 366 -25.88 7.28 -23.55
CA SER A 366 -25.58 8.68 -23.35
C SER A 366 -26.14 9.55 -24.45
N ALA A 367 -26.48 10.78 -24.09
CA ALA A 367 -26.84 11.85 -24.99
C ALA A 367 -25.95 13.07 -24.68
N LEU A 368 -25.41 13.67 -25.72
CA LEU A 368 -24.49 14.80 -25.64
C LEU A 368 -24.92 15.87 -26.64
N HIS A 369 -25.02 17.11 -26.19
CA HIS A 369 -25.08 18.29 -27.02
C HIS A 369 -23.79 19.11 -26.82
N SER A 370 -23.09 19.36 -27.91
CA SER A 370 -21.87 20.16 -27.96
C SER A 370 -22.13 21.40 -28.82
N ASN A 371 -21.87 22.60 -28.29
CA ASN A 371 -22.05 23.87 -28.97
C ASN A 371 -20.76 24.70 -28.87
N TYR A 372 -19.86 24.46 -29.80
CA TYR A 372 -18.61 25.20 -29.95
C TYR A 372 -18.67 26.15 -31.15
N ASP A 373 -17.84 27.16 -31.18
CA ASP A 373 -17.83 28.15 -32.28
C ASP A 373 -17.57 27.50 -33.64
N ALA A 374 -16.83 26.39 -33.66
CA ALA A 374 -16.51 25.65 -34.87
C ALA A 374 -17.63 24.69 -35.34
N PHE A 375 -18.40 24.10 -34.43
CA PHE A 375 -19.44 23.14 -34.74
C PHE A 375 -20.49 23.03 -33.62
N GLU A 376 -21.69 22.61 -34.01
CA GLU A 376 -22.73 22.16 -33.09
C GLU A 376 -23.07 20.69 -33.39
N ALA A 377 -23.16 19.88 -32.36
CA ALA A 377 -23.46 18.46 -32.52
C ALA A 377 -24.41 17.94 -31.44
N TYR A 378 -25.33 17.08 -31.86
CA TYR A 378 -26.19 16.26 -30.97
C TYR A 378 -25.81 14.81 -31.18
N THR A 379 -25.31 14.14 -30.17
CA THR A 379 -24.85 12.77 -30.25
C THR A 379 -25.56 11.88 -29.25
N GLY A 380 -26.17 10.81 -29.73
CA GLY A 380 -26.70 9.71 -28.94
C GLY A 380 -25.81 8.48 -29.09
N ARG A 381 -25.47 7.81 -28.00
CA ARG A 381 -24.58 6.64 -28.02
C ARG A 381 -25.13 5.54 -27.11
N LEU A 382 -25.22 4.33 -27.65
CA LEU A 382 -25.44 3.09 -26.91
C LEU A 382 -24.22 2.20 -27.10
N ALA A 383 -23.61 1.76 -26.00
CA ALA A 383 -22.43 0.89 -26.05
C ALA A 383 -22.52 -0.21 -25.00
N GLY A 384 -22.03 -1.39 -25.36
CA GLY A 384 -21.84 -2.51 -24.47
C GLY A 384 -20.45 -3.07 -24.61
N THR A 385 -19.78 -3.38 -23.52
CA THR A 385 -18.41 -3.91 -23.52
C THR A 385 -18.29 -5.04 -22.49
N MET A 386 -17.63 -6.12 -22.88
CA MET A 386 -17.11 -7.14 -21.98
C MET A 386 -15.59 -7.07 -22.00
N SER A 387 -14.98 -7.03 -20.81
CA SER A 387 -13.53 -6.88 -20.68
C SER A 387 -12.92 -7.78 -19.62
N PHE A 388 -11.64 -8.11 -19.81
CA PHE A 388 -10.79 -8.78 -18.86
C PHE A 388 -9.43 -8.08 -18.89
N VAL A 389 -9.22 -7.17 -17.95
CA VAL A 389 -8.07 -6.26 -17.92
C VAL A 389 -7.27 -6.40 -16.63
N SER A 390 -6.04 -5.90 -16.63
CA SER A 390 -5.22 -5.82 -15.43
C SER A 390 -5.81 -4.83 -14.43
N THR A 391 -5.64 -5.13 -13.16
CA THR A 391 -5.98 -4.25 -12.04
C THR A 391 -4.70 -3.94 -11.26
N PRO A 392 -4.65 -2.87 -10.44
CA PRO A 392 -3.48 -2.55 -9.62
C PRO A 392 -3.02 -3.71 -8.72
N ILE A 393 -3.95 -4.53 -8.26
CA ILE A 393 -3.68 -5.71 -7.42
C ILE A 393 -3.37 -6.99 -8.20
N TRP A 394 -3.61 -7.00 -9.52
CA TRP A 394 -3.32 -8.16 -10.36
C TRP A 394 -2.99 -7.77 -11.79
N GLN A 395 -1.70 -7.69 -12.09
CA GLN A 395 -1.20 -7.55 -13.45
C GLN A 395 -1.36 -8.86 -14.23
N LYS A 396 -2.03 -8.79 -15.36
CA LYS A 396 -2.28 -9.94 -16.24
C LYS A 396 -1.36 -9.91 -17.45
N LYS A 397 -0.80 -11.08 -17.77
CA LYS A 397 0.02 -11.24 -18.97
C LYS A 397 -0.77 -11.11 -20.27
N PHE A 398 -2.07 -11.39 -20.24
CA PHE A 398 -2.99 -11.30 -21.34
C PHE A 398 -4.28 -10.61 -20.91
N THR A 399 -4.70 -9.63 -21.69
CA THR A 399 -5.94 -8.85 -21.48
C THR A 399 -6.73 -8.80 -22.78
N TRP A 400 -8.04 -8.63 -22.66
CA TRP A 400 -8.90 -8.49 -23.82
C TRP A 400 -10.15 -7.68 -23.49
N SER A 401 -10.72 -7.07 -24.51
CA SER A 401 -12.08 -6.55 -24.47
C SER A 401 -12.77 -6.72 -25.84
N ILE A 402 -14.07 -6.87 -25.80
CA ILE A 402 -14.94 -6.89 -26.98
C ILE A 402 -16.18 -6.06 -26.68
N GLY A 403 -16.64 -5.32 -27.65
CA GLY A 403 -17.83 -4.47 -27.48
C GLY A 403 -18.67 -4.37 -28.73
N ALA A 404 -19.81 -3.74 -28.55
CA ALA A 404 -20.68 -3.27 -29.62
C ALA A 404 -21.13 -1.85 -29.29
N GLU A 405 -21.17 -1.00 -30.31
CA GLU A 405 -21.51 0.41 -30.16
C GLU A 405 -22.40 0.85 -31.34
N ILE A 406 -23.42 1.65 -31.00
CA ILE A 406 -24.24 2.37 -31.95
C ILE A 406 -24.19 3.84 -31.57
N LEU A 407 -23.85 4.68 -32.52
CA LEU A 407 -23.78 6.13 -32.37
C LEU A 407 -24.63 6.78 -33.44
N ALA A 408 -25.47 7.75 -33.03
CA ALA A 408 -26.20 8.63 -33.92
C ALA A 408 -25.76 10.06 -33.62
N THR A 409 -25.28 10.77 -34.61
CA THR A 409 -24.85 12.16 -34.46
C THR A 409 -25.42 13.04 -35.53
N SER A 410 -25.86 14.25 -35.14
CA SER A 410 -26.25 15.33 -36.02
C SER A 410 -25.23 16.45 -35.83
N GLU A 411 -24.47 16.76 -36.86
CA GLU A 411 -23.38 17.73 -36.81
C GLU A 411 -23.68 18.89 -37.77
N ASP A 412 -23.57 20.12 -37.24
CA ASP A 412 -23.65 21.34 -38.00
C ASP A 412 -22.24 21.91 -38.18
N GLN A 413 -21.66 21.69 -39.37
CA GLN A 413 -20.31 22.10 -39.72
C GLN A 413 -20.34 23.22 -40.76
N PHE A 414 -19.34 24.10 -40.73
CA PHE A 414 -19.17 25.13 -41.72
C PHE A 414 -18.49 24.55 -42.96
N ASP A 415 -19.22 24.56 -44.09
CA ASP A 415 -18.68 24.19 -45.43
C ASP A 415 -17.95 25.41 -46.01
N PHE A 416 -16.62 25.37 -45.96
CA PHE A 416 -15.78 26.45 -46.50
C PHE A 416 -15.92 26.65 -48.04
N ALA A 417 -16.32 25.62 -48.78
CA ALA A 417 -16.50 25.71 -50.22
C ALA A 417 -17.80 26.44 -50.57
N ARG A 418 -18.83 26.31 -49.77
CA ARG A 418 -20.15 26.94 -49.99
C ARG A 418 -20.36 28.19 -49.15
N GLY A 419 -19.52 28.43 -48.13
CA GLY A 419 -19.66 29.54 -47.19
C GLY A 419 -20.90 29.43 -46.28
N LEU A 420 -21.47 28.25 -46.12
CA LEU A 420 -22.70 28.00 -45.35
C LEU A 420 -22.46 26.91 -44.31
N ARG A 421 -23.29 26.91 -43.27
CA ARG A 421 -23.34 25.76 -42.33
C ARG A 421 -24.24 24.70 -42.93
N ASP A 422 -23.81 23.45 -42.91
CA ASP A 422 -24.56 22.28 -43.37
C ASP A 422 -24.70 21.28 -42.22
N ARG A 423 -25.91 20.82 -42.01
CA ARG A 423 -26.27 19.86 -40.98
C ARG A 423 -26.32 18.45 -41.56
N GLN A 424 -25.43 17.60 -41.09
CA GLN A 424 -25.33 16.22 -41.53
C GLN A 424 -25.68 15.25 -40.41
N PHE A 425 -26.29 14.12 -40.78
CA PHE A 425 -26.63 13.04 -39.86
C PHE A 425 -25.80 11.81 -40.18
N PHE A 426 -25.18 11.25 -39.13
CA PHE A 426 -24.40 10.02 -39.25
C PHE A 426 -24.92 9.01 -38.24
N TYR A 427 -25.03 7.76 -38.70
CA TYR A 427 -25.29 6.62 -37.84
C TYR A 427 -24.10 5.67 -37.97
N VAL A 428 -23.41 5.37 -36.87
CA VAL A 428 -22.23 4.51 -36.87
C VAL A 428 -22.52 3.29 -36.02
N ALA A 429 -22.33 2.10 -36.55
CA ALA A 429 -22.28 0.86 -35.81
C ALA A 429 -20.87 0.33 -35.79
N ALA A 430 -20.36 -0.02 -34.63
CA ALA A 430 -18.98 -0.47 -34.44
C ALA A 430 -18.92 -1.73 -33.56
N LEU A 431 -17.93 -2.60 -33.84
CA LEU A 431 -17.61 -3.77 -33.03
C LEU A 431 -16.14 -3.68 -32.56
N PRO A 432 -15.84 -2.83 -31.56
CA PRO A 432 -14.48 -2.68 -31.06
C PRO A 432 -14.00 -3.93 -30.33
N GLY A 433 -12.82 -4.41 -30.71
CA GLY A 433 -12.09 -5.47 -30.02
C GLY A 433 -10.69 -5.00 -29.63
N GLN A 434 -10.19 -5.45 -28.51
CA GLN A 434 -8.82 -5.18 -28.07
C GLN A 434 -8.21 -6.43 -27.47
N VAL A 435 -6.93 -6.64 -27.75
CA VAL A 435 -6.09 -7.63 -27.08
C VAL A 435 -4.81 -6.96 -26.61
N GLY A 436 -4.34 -7.34 -25.44
CA GLY A 436 -3.13 -6.82 -24.84
C GLY A 436 -2.24 -7.92 -24.30
N PHE A 437 -0.94 -7.76 -24.50
CA PHE A 437 0.10 -8.58 -23.88
C PHE A 437 1.00 -7.70 -23.05
N ASP A 438 1.11 -8.01 -21.77
CA ASP A 438 1.95 -7.31 -20.81
C ASP A 438 2.98 -8.28 -20.22
N ARG A 439 4.25 -7.98 -20.47
CA ARG A 439 5.42 -8.69 -19.96
C ARG A 439 6.34 -7.74 -19.21
N SER A 440 5.83 -6.59 -18.78
CA SER A 440 6.55 -5.71 -17.87
C SER A 440 6.56 -6.27 -16.44
N ASP A 441 7.52 -5.85 -15.68
CA ASP A 441 7.71 -6.23 -14.29
C ASP A 441 6.68 -5.60 -13.35
N ASN A 442 6.20 -4.40 -13.63
CA ASN A 442 5.22 -3.67 -12.83
C ASN A 442 4.18 -2.99 -13.72
N LEU A 443 2.90 -3.02 -13.31
CA LEU A 443 1.80 -2.40 -14.07
C LEU A 443 1.86 -0.87 -14.05
N LEU A 444 2.19 -0.28 -12.91
CA LEU A 444 2.12 1.16 -12.69
C LEU A 444 3.46 1.86 -12.93
N ASP A 445 4.56 1.20 -12.55
CA ASP A 445 5.92 1.73 -12.69
C ASP A 445 6.83 0.67 -13.34
N PRO A 446 6.73 0.47 -14.65
CA PRO A 446 7.49 -0.54 -15.36
C PRO A 446 8.95 -0.12 -15.53
N THR A 447 9.86 -0.97 -15.05
CA THR A 447 11.30 -0.78 -15.22
C THR A 447 11.89 -1.70 -16.29
N LYS A 448 11.26 -2.85 -16.54
CA LYS A 448 11.75 -3.86 -17.48
C LYS A 448 10.60 -4.55 -18.22
N GLY A 449 10.86 -4.93 -19.47
CA GLY A 449 9.95 -5.73 -20.27
C GLY A 449 9.21 -4.94 -21.34
N TYR A 450 8.07 -5.44 -21.79
CA TYR A 450 7.33 -4.82 -22.90
C TYR A 450 5.82 -4.97 -22.73
N ARG A 451 5.09 -4.08 -23.39
CA ARG A 451 3.63 -4.11 -23.54
C ARG A 451 3.26 -3.94 -25.01
N VAL A 452 2.31 -4.74 -25.47
CA VAL A 452 1.74 -4.63 -26.80
C VAL A 452 0.23 -4.66 -26.69
N ASN A 453 -0.43 -3.65 -27.26
CA ASN A 453 -1.89 -3.56 -27.33
C ASN A 453 -2.32 -3.40 -28.77
N MET A 454 -3.21 -4.23 -29.21
CA MET A 454 -3.83 -4.16 -30.53
C MET A 454 -5.34 -3.92 -30.35
N ARG A 455 -5.83 -2.90 -31.02
CA ARG A 455 -7.28 -2.59 -31.09
C ARG A 455 -7.70 -2.64 -32.55
N VAL A 456 -8.82 -3.31 -32.79
CA VAL A 456 -9.46 -3.39 -34.11
C VAL A 456 -10.94 -3.09 -33.93
N SER A 457 -11.48 -2.23 -34.78
CA SER A 457 -12.90 -1.85 -34.78
C SER A 457 -13.44 -1.87 -36.22
N PRO A 458 -14.11 -2.94 -36.65
CA PRO A 458 -14.96 -2.90 -37.83
C PRO A 458 -16.14 -1.95 -37.59
N GLU A 459 -16.40 -1.10 -38.57
CA GLU A 459 -17.41 -0.04 -38.46
C GLU A 459 -18.24 0.10 -39.72
N THR A 460 -19.48 0.46 -39.58
CA THR A 460 -20.36 0.86 -40.68
C THR A 460 -20.91 2.24 -40.36
N SER A 461 -20.71 3.18 -41.25
CA SER A 461 -21.30 4.52 -41.19
C SER A 461 -22.37 4.70 -42.26
N LEU A 462 -23.50 5.29 -41.88
CA LEU A 462 -24.58 5.71 -42.72
C LEU A 462 -24.74 7.22 -42.59
N GLY A 463 -24.61 7.97 -43.69
CA GLY A 463 -24.74 9.43 -43.70
C GLY A 463 -25.10 9.84 -45.13
N SER A 464 -24.24 10.57 -45.82
CA SER A 464 -24.34 10.87 -47.26
C SER A 464 -24.25 9.63 -48.17
N GLY A 465 -23.91 8.47 -47.57
CA GLY A 465 -23.77 7.15 -48.19
C GLY A 465 -23.50 6.08 -47.14
N LYS A 466 -23.46 4.81 -47.57
CA LYS A 466 -23.03 3.69 -46.69
C LYS A 466 -21.52 3.45 -46.89
N GLN A 467 -20.78 3.55 -45.80
CA GLN A 467 -19.35 3.21 -45.78
C GLN A 467 -19.10 2.07 -44.79
N ILE A 468 -18.28 1.11 -45.19
CA ILE A 468 -17.84 0.00 -44.35
C ILE A 468 -16.33 0.09 -44.28
N TYR A 469 -15.79 0.21 -43.07
CA TYR A 469 -14.35 0.35 -42.87
C TYR A 469 -13.93 -0.32 -41.55
N ALA A 470 -12.65 -0.50 -41.39
CA ALA A 470 -12.04 -0.99 -40.15
C ALA A 470 -10.94 -0.04 -39.68
N ARG A 471 -10.98 0.32 -38.43
CA ARG A 471 -9.88 1.01 -37.73
C ARG A 471 -9.02 -0.02 -37.01
N ALA A 472 -7.71 0.08 -37.17
CA ALA A 472 -6.78 -0.73 -36.39
C ALA A 472 -5.68 0.17 -35.79
N ILE A 473 -5.34 -0.09 -34.53
CA ILE A 473 -4.27 0.61 -33.81
C ILE A 473 -3.42 -0.44 -33.12
N LEU A 474 -2.11 -0.37 -33.33
CA LEU A 474 -1.10 -1.11 -32.61
C LEU A 474 -0.29 -0.13 -31.76
N ASP A 475 -0.17 -0.41 -30.46
CA ASP A 475 0.60 0.37 -29.51
C ASP A 475 1.57 -0.58 -28.79
N ALA A 476 2.85 -0.30 -28.88
CA ALA A 476 3.89 -1.10 -28.25
C ALA A 476 4.82 -0.23 -27.42
N SER A 477 5.13 -0.67 -26.22
CA SER A 477 6.08 -0.02 -25.32
C SER A 477 7.12 -1.03 -24.86
N TYR A 478 8.37 -0.58 -24.71
CA TYR A 478 9.49 -1.36 -24.24
C TYR A 478 10.24 -0.59 -23.17
N TYR A 479 10.63 -1.29 -22.09
CA TYR A 479 11.32 -0.74 -20.93
C TYR A 479 12.62 -1.50 -20.70
N TYR A 480 13.72 -0.76 -20.55
CA TYR A 480 15.05 -1.33 -20.35
C TYR A 480 15.77 -0.61 -19.19
N PRO A 481 16.12 -1.30 -18.10
CA PRO A 481 16.92 -0.73 -17.02
C PRO A 481 18.39 -0.64 -17.48
N VAL A 482 18.92 0.58 -17.54
CA VAL A 482 20.34 0.83 -17.87
C VAL A 482 21.17 0.75 -16.59
N LYS A 483 20.62 1.24 -15.48
CA LYS A 483 21.17 1.20 -14.11
C LYS A 483 19.99 1.07 -13.14
N ASP A 484 20.27 0.81 -11.87
CA ASP A 484 19.25 0.66 -10.83
C ASP A 484 18.31 1.87 -10.72
N ASN A 485 18.78 3.05 -11.10
CA ASN A 485 18.02 4.30 -11.02
C ASN A 485 17.75 4.94 -12.41
N ILE A 486 18.06 4.24 -13.53
CA ILE A 486 17.87 4.78 -14.89
C ILE A 486 17.17 3.74 -15.75
N VAL A 487 15.96 4.08 -16.20
CA VAL A 487 15.17 3.27 -17.14
C VAL A 487 14.99 4.03 -18.45
N VAL A 488 15.31 3.37 -19.56
CA VAL A 488 15.01 3.87 -20.92
C VAL A 488 13.71 3.24 -21.39
N ALA A 489 12.76 4.10 -21.79
CA ALA A 489 11.47 3.67 -22.32
C ALA A 489 11.33 4.12 -23.79
N ALA A 490 10.85 3.22 -24.62
CA ALA A 490 10.49 3.48 -26.01
C ALA A 490 9.02 3.11 -26.26
N ARG A 491 8.33 3.89 -27.08
CA ARG A 491 6.94 3.63 -27.47
C ARG A 491 6.76 3.86 -28.96
N ALA A 492 6.07 2.95 -29.60
CA ALA A 492 5.64 3.06 -31.00
C ALA A 492 4.13 2.87 -31.09
N ARG A 493 3.46 3.73 -31.86
CA ARG A 493 2.04 3.61 -32.16
C ARG A 493 1.82 3.76 -33.64
N VAL A 494 1.11 2.79 -34.22
CA VAL A 494 0.74 2.77 -35.63
C VAL A 494 -0.77 2.60 -35.72
N GLY A 495 -1.42 3.39 -36.55
CA GLY A 495 -2.84 3.30 -36.82
C GLY A 495 -3.16 3.30 -38.31
N THR A 496 -4.20 2.60 -38.70
CA THR A 496 -4.72 2.57 -40.05
C THR A 496 -6.24 2.54 -40.06
N ILE A 497 -6.80 3.14 -41.11
CA ILE A 497 -8.23 3.00 -41.47
C ILE A 497 -8.26 2.42 -42.87
N SER A 498 -8.95 1.32 -43.07
CA SER A 498 -9.07 0.61 -44.33
C SER A 498 -10.53 0.46 -44.73
N GLY A 499 -10.84 0.61 -46.01
CA GLY A 499 -12.23 0.47 -46.53
C GLY A 499 -12.94 1.79 -46.82
N ILE A 500 -12.35 2.95 -46.46
CA ILE A 500 -12.86 4.26 -46.89
C ILE A 500 -12.33 4.53 -48.31
N ALA A 501 -13.25 4.77 -49.26
CA ALA A 501 -12.87 5.22 -50.60
C ALA A 501 -12.13 6.58 -50.46
N ARG A 502 -10.98 6.71 -51.10
CA ARG A 502 -10.31 8.00 -51.25
C ARG A 502 -10.92 8.65 -52.48
N ASP A 503 -11.79 9.64 -52.29
CA ASP A 503 -12.22 10.54 -53.34
C ASP A 503 -11.12 11.55 -53.70
#